data_aa88d7056b850d1a00862ef099dd2d27
#
_entry.id   aa88d7056b850d1a00862ef099dd2d27
#
_cell.length_a   1.000
_cell.length_b   1.000
_cell.length_c   1.000
_cell.angle_alpha   90.00
_cell.angle_beta   90.00
_cell.angle_gamma   90.00
#
_symmetry.space_group_name_H-M   'P 1'
#
loop_
_entity.id
_entity.type
_entity.pdbx_description
1 polymer ?
#
loop_
_entity_poly.entity_id
_entity_poly.type
_entity_poly.pdbx_seq_one_letter_code
_entity_poly.pdbx_strand_id
1 'polypeptide(L)'
;MELGLQGRRALVTGASSGLGLGCARALAAEGATVVLAARSQERLDAAAATIPGDVHTLVADVADMEQAQSLVERAQELIGGIDILVANAGGPPAGNFASTALDAYLPALHLNLLSTVAMCTAAVPAMCQRGWGRVVAITSMSVREPIPHLILSNTARAGLTGFLKTLAGEVASKGVTVNSIQPGLHLTDRLAALYADPATVAAGVPTGTLGDPDDFGRIAAFLCSDSARFLTGTAIPVDGGACHGLQ
;
A
#
# COMPACT_ATOMS: atom_id res chain seq x y z
N MET A 1 -4.76 -18.68 12.53
CA MET A 1 -5.57 -18.90 11.29
C MET A 1 -4.58 -19.20 10.20
N GLU A 2 -4.81 -20.20 9.41
CA GLU A 2 -3.95 -20.49 8.28
C GLU A 2 -4.38 -19.61 7.10
N LEU A 3 -3.49 -18.73 6.62
CA LEU A 3 -3.83 -17.74 5.61
C LEU A 3 -3.60 -18.24 4.16
N GLY A 4 -2.89 -19.37 3.97
CA GLY A 4 -2.56 -19.91 2.65
C GLY A 4 -1.51 -19.09 1.90
N LEU A 5 -0.63 -18.40 2.62
CA LEU A 5 0.40 -17.54 2.04
C LEU A 5 1.77 -18.20 1.95
N GLN A 6 1.95 -19.39 2.51
CA GLN A 6 3.20 -20.15 2.43
C GLN A 6 3.61 -20.36 0.96
N GLY A 7 4.83 -19.94 0.62
CA GLY A 7 5.40 -20.03 -0.72
C GLY A 7 4.80 -19.05 -1.76
N ARG A 8 3.91 -18.13 -1.37
CA ARG A 8 3.46 -17.04 -2.22
C ARG A 8 4.56 -15.99 -2.38
N ARG A 9 4.55 -15.28 -3.49
CA ARG A 9 5.58 -14.32 -3.90
C ARG A 9 4.99 -12.92 -3.85
N ALA A 10 5.54 -12.08 -3.00
CA ALA A 10 5.02 -10.73 -2.74
C ALA A 10 6.01 -9.64 -3.15
N LEU A 11 5.50 -8.61 -3.80
CA LEU A 11 6.19 -7.33 -3.99
C LEU A 11 5.50 -6.29 -3.09
N VAL A 12 6.27 -5.65 -2.21
CA VAL A 12 5.80 -4.57 -1.33
C VAL A 12 6.60 -3.31 -1.62
N THR A 13 5.92 -2.25 -2.05
CA THR A 13 6.57 -0.95 -2.32
C THR A 13 6.46 0.00 -1.14
N GLY A 14 7.37 1.00 -1.06
CA GLY A 14 7.48 1.86 0.12
C GLY A 14 7.76 1.06 1.40
N ALA A 15 8.50 -0.04 1.28
CA ALA A 15 8.65 -1.07 2.32
C ALA A 15 9.86 -0.86 3.25
N SER A 16 10.59 0.24 3.13
CA SER A 16 11.76 0.52 4.00
C SER A 16 11.37 1.03 5.40
N SER A 17 10.11 1.34 5.66
CA SER A 17 9.60 1.78 6.98
C SER A 17 8.06 1.77 7.02
N GLY A 18 7.50 2.05 8.20
CA GLY A 18 6.08 2.31 8.41
C GLY A 18 5.16 1.20 7.90
N LEU A 19 4.04 1.57 7.29
CA LEU A 19 2.98 0.64 6.89
C LEU A 19 3.44 -0.41 5.86
N GLY A 20 4.28 0.00 4.90
CA GLY A 20 4.84 -0.93 3.90
C GLY A 20 5.72 -1.99 4.55
N LEU A 21 6.57 -1.59 5.52
CA LEU A 21 7.41 -2.53 6.27
C LEU A 21 6.54 -3.48 7.13
N GLY A 22 5.50 -2.96 7.80
CA GLY A 22 4.56 -3.79 8.54
C GLY A 22 3.87 -4.83 7.66
N CYS A 23 3.45 -4.46 6.44
CA CYS A 23 2.89 -5.40 5.47
C CYS A 23 3.91 -6.48 5.05
N ALA A 24 5.15 -6.07 4.80
CA ALA A 24 6.21 -7.01 4.42
C ALA A 24 6.50 -8.02 5.53
N ARG A 25 6.61 -7.55 6.79
CA ARG A 25 6.78 -8.43 7.97
C ARG A 25 5.64 -9.43 8.11
N ALA A 26 4.41 -8.98 7.99
CA ALA A 26 3.25 -9.84 8.14
C ALA A 26 3.19 -10.91 7.04
N LEU A 27 3.49 -10.56 5.78
CA LEU A 27 3.53 -11.52 4.68
C LEU A 27 4.66 -12.55 4.85
N ALA A 28 5.86 -12.09 5.25
CA ALA A 28 6.99 -12.99 5.50
C ALA A 28 6.73 -13.93 6.69
N ALA A 29 6.08 -13.45 7.75
CA ALA A 29 5.69 -14.27 8.91
C ALA A 29 4.71 -15.40 8.54
N GLU A 30 3.92 -15.22 7.48
CA GLU A 30 3.02 -16.23 6.90
C GLU A 30 3.72 -17.12 5.84
N GLY A 31 5.05 -17.01 5.69
CA GLY A 31 5.87 -17.85 4.83
C GLY A 31 5.89 -17.43 3.35
N ALA A 32 5.53 -16.20 3.03
CA ALA A 32 5.70 -15.66 1.69
C ALA A 32 7.17 -15.28 1.44
N THR A 33 7.64 -15.45 0.19
CA THR A 33 8.85 -14.79 -0.31
C THR A 33 8.52 -13.31 -0.58
N VAL A 34 9.28 -12.39 -0.01
CA VAL A 34 8.95 -10.96 -0.07
C VAL A 34 10.06 -10.14 -0.73
N VAL A 35 9.71 -9.35 -1.73
CA VAL A 35 10.57 -8.31 -2.30
C VAL A 35 10.18 -6.96 -1.70
N LEU A 36 11.09 -6.34 -0.98
CA LEU A 36 10.98 -4.97 -0.48
C LEU A 36 11.44 -3.99 -1.54
N ALA A 37 10.65 -3.00 -1.86
CA ALA A 37 11.06 -1.95 -2.79
C ALA A 37 10.93 -0.55 -2.17
N ALA A 38 11.99 0.26 -2.33
CA ALA A 38 12.06 1.67 -1.92
C ALA A 38 13.22 2.37 -2.62
N ARG A 39 13.40 3.68 -2.37
CA ARG A 39 14.42 4.50 -3.03
C ARG A 39 15.84 4.36 -2.46
N SER A 40 16.00 3.90 -1.21
CA SER A 40 17.28 3.82 -0.51
C SER A 40 17.67 2.38 -0.26
N GLN A 41 18.78 1.93 -0.83
CA GLN A 41 19.34 0.59 -0.58
C GLN A 41 19.67 0.41 0.90
N GLU A 42 20.33 1.37 1.54
CA GLU A 42 20.69 1.30 2.96
C GLU A 42 19.48 1.07 3.86
N ARG A 43 18.37 1.80 3.62
CA ARG A 43 17.14 1.62 4.40
C ARG A 43 16.45 0.29 4.10
N LEU A 44 16.55 -0.19 2.86
CA LEU A 44 16.02 -1.51 2.49
C LEU A 44 16.80 -2.62 3.18
N ASP A 45 18.13 -2.54 3.21
CA ASP A 45 18.98 -3.55 3.87
C ASP A 45 18.73 -3.58 5.37
N ALA A 46 18.62 -2.41 6.00
CA ALA A 46 18.25 -2.31 7.40
C ALA A 46 16.88 -2.89 7.69
N ALA A 47 15.88 -2.64 6.82
CA ALA A 47 14.54 -3.20 6.95
C ALA A 47 14.53 -4.72 6.77
N ALA A 48 15.18 -5.22 5.71
CA ALA A 48 15.27 -6.65 5.42
C ALA A 48 15.93 -7.45 6.55
N ALA A 49 16.97 -6.90 7.18
CA ALA A 49 17.64 -7.52 8.32
C ALA A 49 16.72 -7.73 9.54
N THR A 50 15.58 -7.05 9.61
CA THR A 50 14.57 -7.19 10.69
C THR A 50 13.48 -8.22 10.39
N ILE A 51 13.46 -8.78 9.19
CA ILE A 51 12.39 -9.69 8.74
C ILE A 51 12.97 -11.10 8.57
N PRO A 52 12.51 -12.09 9.32
CA PRO A 52 12.92 -13.47 9.11
C PRO A 52 12.30 -14.05 7.84
N GLY A 53 13.02 -14.97 7.19
CA GLY A 53 12.52 -15.68 6.00
C GLY A 53 13.21 -15.29 4.71
N ASP A 54 12.54 -15.54 3.58
CA ASP A 54 13.06 -15.30 2.24
C ASP A 54 12.69 -13.88 1.79
N VAL A 55 13.63 -12.94 2.00
CA VAL A 55 13.44 -11.50 1.79
C VAL A 55 14.50 -10.95 0.86
N HIS A 56 14.07 -10.24 -0.16
CA HIS A 56 14.89 -9.59 -1.16
C HIS A 56 14.65 -8.08 -1.19
N THR A 57 15.57 -7.33 -1.78
CA THR A 57 15.45 -5.88 -1.90
C THR A 57 15.65 -5.42 -3.34
N LEU A 58 14.86 -4.43 -3.78
CA LEU A 58 15.01 -3.76 -5.07
C LEU A 58 14.88 -2.26 -4.92
N VAL A 59 15.86 -1.51 -5.41
CA VAL A 59 15.80 -0.04 -5.44
C VAL A 59 14.93 0.41 -6.61
N ALA A 60 13.93 1.25 -6.33
CA ALA A 60 13.12 1.94 -7.34
C ALA A 60 12.47 3.20 -6.75
N ASP A 61 12.32 4.23 -7.57
CA ASP A 61 11.40 5.33 -7.32
C ASP A 61 10.09 5.09 -8.08
N VAL A 62 9.04 4.73 -7.35
CA VAL A 62 7.74 4.45 -7.96
C VAL A 62 7.02 5.70 -8.49
N ALA A 63 7.52 6.92 -8.21
CA ALA A 63 7.04 8.14 -8.85
C ALA A 63 7.48 8.25 -10.32
N ASP A 64 8.51 7.51 -10.72
CA ASP A 64 8.92 7.31 -12.10
C ASP A 64 8.16 6.11 -12.68
N MET A 65 7.41 6.33 -13.74
CA MET A 65 6.53 5.30 -14.31
C MET A 65 7.28 4.13 -14.95
N GLU A 66 8.44 4.40 -15.56
CA GLU A 66 9.29 3.35 -16.14
C GLU A 66 9.89 2.49 -15.03
N GLN A 67 10.37 3.11 -13.95
CA GLN A 67 10.87 2.37 -12.79
C GLN A 67 9.76 1.59 -12.08
N ALA A 68 8.55 2.15 -11.96
CA ALA A 68 7.41 1.45 -11.34
C ALA A 68 7.01 0.20 -12.12
N GLN A 69 7.02 0.27 -13.45
CA GLN A 69 6.71 -0.87 -14.31
C GLN A 69 7.84 -1.91 -14.31
N SER A 70 9.08 -1.48 -14.56
CA SER A 70 10.26 -2.36 -14.58
C SER A 70 10.55 -2.99 -13.22
N LEU A 71 10.16 -2.36 -12.12
CA LEU A 71 10.26 -2.94 -10.78
C LEU A 71 9.51 -4.27 -10.68
N VAL A 72 8.30 -4.35 -11.25
CA VAL A 72 7.51 -5.58 -11.26
C VAL A 72 8.20 -6.67 -12.07
N GLU A 73 8.73 -6.33 -13.24
CA GLU A 73 9.46 -7.25 -14.11
C GLU A 73 10.71 -7.81 -13.41
N ARG A 74 11.51 -6.92 -12.82
CA ARG A 74 12.70 -7.29 -12.03
C ARG A 74 12.36 -8.16 -10.82
N ALA A 75 11.27 -7.88 -10.14
CA ALA A 75 10.81 -8.70 -9.03
C ALA A 75 10.32 -10.07 -9.51
N GLN A 76 9.62 -10.12 -10.65
CA GLN A 76 9.21 -11.39 -11.28
C GLN A 76 10.41 -12.26 -11.67
N GLU A 77 11.46 -11.66 -12.24
CA GLU A 77 12.69 -12.37 -12.58
C GLU A 77 13.41 -12.89 -11.33
N LEU A 78 13.46 -12.06 -10.26
CA LEU A 78 14.20 -12.37 -9.03
C LEU A 78 13.61 -13.56 -8.26
N ILE A 79 12.27 -13.61 -8.13
CA ILE A 79 11.57 -14.60 -7.29
C ILE A 79 10.61 -15.51 -8.08
N GLY A 80 10.71 -15.52 -9.42
CA GLY A 80 9.97 -16.43 -10.28
C GLY A 80 8.50 -16.06 -10.51
N GLY A 81 8.11 -14.82 -10.23
CA GLY A 81 6.74 -14.29 -10.44
C GLY A 81 6.23 -13.48 -9.25
N ILE A 82 5.10 -12.79 -9.43
CA ILE A 82 4.44 -12.03 -8.38
C ILE A 82 3.00 -12.55 -8.23
N ASP A 83 2.66 -13.00 -7.04
CA ASP A 83 1.32 -13.44 -6.65
C ASP A 83 0.59 -12.34 -5.86
N ILE A 84 1.35 -11.55 -5.08
CA ILE A 84 0.84 -10.49 -4.22
C ILE A 84 1.54 -9.17 -4.57
N LEU A 85 0.77 -8.12 -4.83
CA LEU A 85 1.26 -6.76 -4.97
C LEU A 85 0.68 -5.90 -3.85
N VAL A 86 1.54 -5.44 -2.93
CA VAL A 86 1.19 -4.38 -1.97
C VAL A 86 1.73 -3.06 -2.49
N ALA A 87 0.85 -2.28 -3.10
CA ALA A 87 1.19 -0.98 -3.67
C ALA A 87 1.10 0.12 -2.60
N ASN A 88 2.25 0.64 -2.21
CA ASN A 88 2.38 1.69 -1.21
C ASN A 88 3.40 2.72 -1.65
N ALA A 89 3.10 3.99 -1.42
CA ALA A 89 4.01 5.10 -1.68
C ALA A 89 3.89 6.14 -0.56
N GLY A 90 4.91 6.98 -0.43
CA GLY A 90 4.88 8.13 0.47
C GLY A 90 3.75 9.11 0.11
N GLY A 91 3.42 10.00 1.04
CA GLY A 91 2.46 11.07 0.74
C GLY A 91 3.13 12.26 0.04
N PRO A 92 2.39 13.00 -0.81
CA PRO A 92 2.85 14.25 -1.38
C PRO A 92 2.96 15.33 -0.29
N PRO A 93 3.54 16.51 -0.60
CA PRO A 93 3.57 17.64 0.32
C PRO A 93 2.18 18.02 0.83
N ALA A 94 2.10 18.47 2.08
CA ALA A 94 0.88 19.05 2.62
C ALA A 94 0.62 20.41 1.98
N GLY A 95 -0.65 20.76 1.83
CA GLY A 95 -1.09 22.04 1.28
C GLY A 95 -2.61 22.09 1.12
N ASN A 96 -3.14 23.30 1.01
CA ASN A 96 -4.54 23.58 0.70
C ASN A 96 -4.65 24.26 -0.67
N PHE A 97 -5.85 24.60 -1.09
CA PHE A 97 -6.09 25.25 -2.40
C PHE A 97 -5.27 26.53 -2.60
N ALA A 98 -5.17 27.36 -1.57
CA ALA A 98 -4.47 28.64 -1.67
C ALA A 98 -2.93 28.50 -1.72
N SER A 99 -2.39 27.44 -1.14
CA SER A 99 -0.94 27.21 -1.02
C SER A 99 -0.38 26.20 -2.03
N THR A 100 -1.22 25.55 -2.85
CA THR A 100 -0.81 24.49 -3.76
C THR A 100 -0.86 24.95 -5.20
N ALA A 101 0.29 25.07 -5.84
CA ALA A 101 0.39 25.44 -7.25
C ALA A 101 -0.04 24.29 -8.18
N LEU A 102 -0.48 24.64 -9.40
CA LEU A 102 -1.00 23.65 -10.36
C LEU A 102 0.04 22.58 -10.75
N ASP A 103 1.30 22.96 -10.84
CA ASP A 103 2.40 22.06 -11.22
C ASP A 103 2.71 21.00 -10.16
N ALA A 104 2.28 21.19 -8.90
CA ALA A 104 2.42 20.21 -7.83
C ALA A 104 1.48 18.99 -7.98
N TYR A 105 0.41 19.11 -8.80
CA TYR A 105 -0.57 18.02 -8.94
C TYR A 105 -0.03 16.85 -9.73
N LEU A 106 0.68 17.10 -10.84
CA LEU A 106 1.18 16.00 -11.67
C LEU A 106 2.17 15.09 -10.93
N PRO A 107 3.17 15.58 -10.19
CA PRO A 107 4.01 14.73 -9.34
C PRO A 107 3.23 13.94 -8.28
N ALA A 108 2.19 14.53 -7.69
CA ALA A 108 1.35 13.84 -6.72
C ALA A 108 0.51 12.72 -7.35
N LEU A 109 -0.01 12.93 -8.56
CA LEU A 109 -0.70 11.91 -9.35
C LEU A 109 0.25 10.79 -9.76
N HIS A 110 1.46 11.10 -10.19
CA HIS A 110 2.49 10.10 -10.48
C HIS A 110 2.75 9.22 -9.26
N LEU A 111 3.03 9.83 -8.10
CA LEU A 111 3.38 9.12 -6.88
C LEU A 111 2.24 8.27 -6.31
N ASN A 112 1.01 8.79 -6.25
CA ASN A 112 -0.08 8.18 -5.47
C ASN A 112 -1.26 7.63 -6.30
N LEU A 113 -1.19 7.69 -7.63
CA LEU A 113 -2.16 7.10 -8.54
C LEU A 113 -1.44 6.30 -9.65
N LEU A 114 -0.68 6.96 -10.51
CA LEU A 114 -0.14 6.34 -11.71
C LEU A 114 0.92 5.28 -11.42
N SER A 115 1.68 5.41 -10.33
CA SER A 115 2.59 4.37 -9.84
C SER A 115 1.89 3.02 -9.63
N THR A 116 0.72 3.04 -8.98
CA THR A 116 -0.07 1.82 -8.75
C THR A 116 -0.66 1.32 -10.05
N VAL A 117 -1.13 2.20 -10.94
CA VAL A 117 -1.62 1.81 -12.28
C VAL A 117 -0.50 1.11 -13.06
N ALA A 118 0.70 1.68 -13.11
CA ALA A 118 1.84 1.10 -13.82
C ALA A 118 2.21 -0.29 -13.27
N MET A 119 2.30 -0.43 -11.95
CA MET A 119 2.58 -1.72 -11.31
C MET A 119 1.47 -2.76 -11.57
N CYS A 120 0.20 -2.36 -11.51
CA CYS A 120 -0.91 -3.25 -11.83
C CYS A 120 -0.89 -3.69 -13.30
N THR A 121 -0.55 -2.79 -14.23
CA THR A 121 -0.44 -3.10 -15.66
C THR A 121 0.62 -4.19 -15.91
N ALA A 122 1.72 -4.18 -15.16
CA ALA A 122 2.78 -5.17 -15.28
C ALA A 122 2.47 -6.50 -14.53
N ALA A 123 1.84 -6.44 -13.35
CA ALA A 123 1.64 -7.60 -12.49
C ALA A 123 0.36 -8.40 -12.80
N VAL A 124 -0.76 -7.71 -13.01
CA VAL A 124 -2.09 -8.33 -13.04
C VAL A 124 -2.30 -9.30 -14.21
N PRO A 125 -1.80 -9.04 -15.44
CA PRO A 125 -1.98 -10.01 -16.54
C PRO A 125 -1.44 -11.42 -16.22
N ALA A 126 -0.26 -11.50 -15.62
CA ALA A 126 0.32 -12.79 -15.22
C ALA A 126 -0.44 -13.45 -14.05
N MET A 127 -0.97 -12.65 -13.09
CA MET A 127 -1.85 -13.16 -12.04
C MET A 127 -3.12 -13.77 -12.63
N CYS A 128 -3.76 -13.08 -13.58
CA CYS A 128 -4.96 -13.57 -14.28
C CYS A 128 -4.69 -14.88 -15.04
N GLN A 129 -3.54 -15.01 -15.71
CA GLN A 129 -3.16 -16.23 -16.42
C GLN A 129 -2.98 -17.43 -15.47
N ARG A 130 -2.47 -17.20 -14.25
CA ARG A 130 -2.32 -18.23 -13.22
C ARG A 130 -3.61 -18.53 -12.46
N GLY A 131 -4.67 -17.74 -12.63
CA GLY A 131 -5.94 -17.89 -11.90
C GLY A 131 -5.84 -17.54 -10.42
N TRP A 132 -4.80 -16.82 -9.99
CA TRP A 132 -4.61 -16.38 -8.61
C TRP A 132 -3.78 -15.09 -8.55
N GLY A 133 -4.26 -14.12 -7.78
CA GLY A 133 -3.55 -12.88 -7.52
C GLY A 133 -4.21 -12.06 -6.42
N ARG A 134 -3.40 -11.25 -5.74
CA ARG A 134 -3.84 -10.32 -4.70
C ARG A 134 -3.20 -8.95 -4.91
N VAL A 135 -4.01 -7.94 -5.08
CA VAL A 135 -3.58 -6.54 -5.12
C VAL A 135 -4.17 -5.83 -3.91
N VAL A 136 -3.31 -5.28 -3.08
CA VAL A 136 -3.68 -4.44 -1.94
C VAL A 136 -2.98 -3.09 -2.07
N ALA A 137 -3.74 -2.02 -2.23
CA ALA A 137 -3.19 -0.67 -2.29
C ALA A 137 -3.39 0.04 -0.94
N ILE A 138 -2.33 0.68 -0.44
CA ILE A 138 -2.42 1.54 0.75
C ILE A 138 -2.80 2.94 0.30
N THR A 139 -4.04 3.32 0.57
CA THR A 139 -4.58 4.64 0.21
C THR A 139 -4.58 5.59 1.41
N SER A 140 -5.73 6.06 1.87
CA SER A 140 -5.88 6.96 3.01
C SER A 140 -7.35 7.03 3.43
N MET A 141 -7.62 7.25 4.71
CA MET A 141 -8.94 7.66 5.19
C MET A 141 -9.47 8.92 4.48
N SER A 142 -8.55 9.78 4.03
CA SER A 142 -8.91 11.03 3.33
C SER A 142 -9.64 10.83 2.00
N VAL A 143 -9.71 9.60 1.48
CA VAL A 143 -10.56 9.25 0.33
C VAL A 143 -12.04 9.32 0.68
N ARG A 144 -12.40 9.03 1.92
CA ARG A 144 -13.78 9.08 2.44
C ARG A 144 -14.11 10.45 3.01
N GLU A 145 -13.20 10.98 3.80
CA GLU A 145 -13.34 12.26 4.49
C GLU A 145 -12.09 13.13 4.20
N PRO A 146 -12.15 14.02 3.18
CA PRO A 146 -11.01 14.80 2.75
C PRO A 146 -10.41 15.64 3.88
N ILE A 147 -9.10 15.54 4.06
CA ILE A 147 -8.36 16.29 5.09
C ILE A 147 -7.96 17.66 4.52
N PRO A 148 -8.36 18.78 5.14
CA PRO A 148 -8.25 20.13 4.55
C PRO A 148 -6.86 20.54 4.07
N HIS A 149 -5.78 20.07 4.71
CA HIS A 149 -4.40 20.42 4.37
C HIS A 149 -3.67 19.34 3.56
N LEU A 150 -4.40 18.37 2.98
CA LEU A 150 -3.84 17.29 2.17
C LEU A 150 -4.45 17.23 0.76
N ILE A 151 -4.66 18.40 0.11
CA ILE A 151 -5.39 18.50 -1.16
C ILE A 151 -4.80 17.60 -2.26
N LEU A 152 -3.48 17.51 -2.39
CA LEU A 152 -2.81 16.66 -3.37
C LEU A 152 -3.07 15.16 -3.10
N SER A 153 -2.97 14.75 -1.84
CA SER A 153 -3.23 13.37 -1.43
C SER A 153 -4.70 12.99 -1.62
N ASN A 154 -5.63 13.86 -1.21
CA ASN A 154 -7.06 13.66 -1.39
C ASN A 154 -7.40 13.42 -2.87
N THR A 155 -6.88 14.27 -3.75
CA THR A 155 -7.11 14.20 -5.22
C THR A 155 -6.57 12.90 -5.81
N ALA A 156 -5.29 12.59 -5.57
CA ALA A 156 -4.64 11.44 -6.18
C ALA A 156 -5.22 10.09 -5.67
N ARG A 157 -5.45 9.99 -4.36
CA ARG A 157 -5.91 8.72 -3.76
C ARG A 157 -7.40 8.47 -4.00
N ALA A 158 -8.22 9.50 -4.17
CA ALA A 158 -9.61 9.33 -4.63
C ALA A 158 -9.64 8.75 -6.05
N GLY A 159 -8.82 9.28 -6.96
CA GLY A 159 -8.66 8.72 -8.31
C GLY A 159 -8.18 7.26 -8.29
N LEU A 160 -7.19 6.95 -7.43
CA LEU A 160 -6.71 5.58 -7.25
C LEU A 160 -7.83 4.64 -6.79
N THR A 161 -8.67 5.07 -5.86
CA THR A 161 -9.78 4.23 -5.36
C THR A 161 -10.77 3.88 -6.48
N GLY A 162 -11.06 4.84 -7.38
CA GLY A 162 -11.88 4.60 -8.56
C GLY A 162 -11.24 3.58 -9.53
N PHE A 163 -9.94 3.72 -9.81
CA PHE A 163 -9.20 2.76 -10.62
C PHE A 163 -9.24 1.35 -10.03
N LEU A 164 -8.94 1.20 -8.75
CA LEU A 164 -8.93 -0.11 -8.07
C LEU A 164 -10.31 -0.78 -8.10
N LYS A 165 -11.37 0.00 -7.91
CA LYS A 165 -12.75 -0.52 -7.98
C LYS A 165 -13.10 -1.05 -9.36
N THR A 166 -12.71 -0.34 -10.41
CA THR A 166 -12.93 -0.75 -11.81
C THR A 166 -12.12 -2.02 -12.11
N LEU A 167 -10.83 -2.01 -11.81
CA LEU A 167 -9.95 -3.16 -12.02
C LEU A 167 -10.46 -4.43 -11.30
N ALA A 168 -10.96 -4.29 -10.07
CA ALA A 168 -11.51 -5.41 -9.31
C ALA A 168 -12.65 -6.12 -10.08
N GLY A 169 -13.56 -5.35 -10.67
CA GLY A 169 -14.67 -5.91 -11.48
C GLY A 169 -14.18 -6.67 -12.72
N GLU A 170 -13.12 -6.18 -13.37
CA GLU A 170 -12.60 -6.76 -14.60
C GLU A 170 -11.84 -8.08 -14.39
N VAL A 171 -11.19 -8.26 -13.22
CA VAL A 171 -10.28 -9.38 -12.98
C VAL A 171 -10.80 -10.42 -11.98
N ALA A 172 -11.90 -10.16 -11.29
CA ALA A 172 -12.45 -11.04 -10.25
C ALA A 172 -12.72 -12.46 -10.77
N SER A 173 -13.30 -12.60 -11.97
CA SER A 173 -13.58 -13.91 -12.60
C SER A 173 -12.32 -14.69 -12.96
N LYS A 174 -11.15 -14.04 -12.93
CA LYS A 174 -9.83 -14.64 -13.20
C LYS A 174 -9.07 -14.98 -11.90
N GLY A 175 -9.75 -15.01 -10.75
CA GLY A 175 -9.16 -15.37 -9.46
C GLY A 175 -8.27 -14.30 -8.83
N VAL A 176 -8.34 -13.05 -9.32
CA VAL A 176 -7.57 -11.92 -8.78
C VAL A 176 -8.49 -11.03 -7.95
N THR A 177 -8.07 -10.74 -6.70
CA THR A 177 -8.77 -9.75 -5.87
C THR A 177 -7.97 -8.43 -5.83
N VAL A 178 -8.68 -7.32 -5.83
CA VAL A 178 -8.11 -5.97 -5.79
C VAL A 178 -8.83 -5.18 -4.71
N ASN A 179 -8.10 -4.80 -3.66
CA ASN A 179 -8.64 -4.07 -2.52
C ASN A 179 -7.74 -2.91 -2.14
N SER A 180 -8.25 -1.98 -1.36
CA SER A 180 -7.44 -0.96 -0.72
C SER A 180 -7.64 -0.95 0.79
N ILE A 181 -6.59 -0.55 1.52
CA ILE A 181 -6.66 -0.25 2.95
C ILE A 181 -6.50 1.26 3.10
N GLN A 182 -7.34 1.85 3.92
CA GLN A 182 -7.41 3.28 4.18
C GLN A 182 -6.90 3.57 5.60
N PRO A 183 -5.57 3.79 5.77
CA PRO A 183 -5.03 4.10 7.07
C PRO A 183 -5.55 5.44 7.59
N GLY A 184 -5.86 5.46 8.88
CA GLY A 184 -5.91 6.66 9.69
C GLY A 184 -4.53 7.05 10.20
N LEU A 185 -4.47 7.47 11.45
CA LEU A 185 -3.22 7.91 12.09
C LEU A 185 -2.47 6.70 12.69
N HIS A 186 -1.31 6.38 12.12
CA HIS A 186 -0.44 5.28 12.55
C HIS A 186 0.93 5.80 12.97
N LEU A 187 1.60 5.10 13.88
CA LEU A 187 2.95 5.40 14.37
C LEU A 187 3.97 5.17 13.25
N THR A 188 4.24 6.19 12.46
CA THR A 188 5.16 6.17 11.32
C THR A 188 5.99 7.44 11.26
N ASP A 189 7.14 7.39 10.55
CA ASP A 189 7.95 8.59 10.27
C ASP A 189 7.11 9.71 9.61
N ARG A 190 6.13 9.32 8.80
CA ARG A 190 5.21 10.28 8.15
C ARG A 190 4.35 11.02 9.16
N LEU A 191 3.85 10.33 10.18
CA LEU A 191 3.09 10.97 11.26
C LEU A 191 3.97 11.97 12.01
N ALA A 192 5.18 11.56 12.39
CA ALA A 192 6.14 12.41 13.09
C ALA A 192 6.53 13.65 12.28
N ALA A 193 6.58 13.55 10.95
CA ALA A 193 6.82 14.71 10.07
C ALA A 193 5.64 15.67 9.95
N LEU A 194 4.40 15.22 10.22
CA LEU A 194 3.19 16.03 10.12
C LEU A 194 2.75 16.63 11.45
N TYR A 195 3.07 15.99 12.56
CA TYR A 195 2.58 16.35 13.88
C TYR A 195 3.71 16.31 14.92
N ALA A 196 3.86 17.40 15.66
CA ALA A 196 4.93 17.54 16.67
C ALA A 196 4.68 16.70 17.93
N ASP A 197 3.42 16.43 18.28
CA ASP A 197 3.04 15.67 19.48
C ASP A 197 2.08 14.53 19.15
N PRO A 198 2.58 13.29 19.07
CA PRO A 198 1.77 12.10 18.82
C PRO A 198 0.68 11.86 19.87
N ALA A 199 0.90 12.25 21.14
CA ALA A 199 -0.07 12.02 22.21
C ALA A 199 -1.33 12.88 22.02
N THR A 200 -1.15 14.15 21.66
CA THR A 200 -2.27 15.05 21.34
C THR A 200 -3.05 14.54 20.12
N VAL A 201 -2.34 14.01 19.13
CA VAL A 201 -2.98 13.45 17.92
C VAL A 201 -3.77 12.18 18.24
N ALA A 202 -3.25 11.31 19.09
CA ALA A 202 -3.92 10.10 19.54
C ALA A 202 -5.24 10.37 20.27
N ALA A 203 -5.27 11.44 21.10
CA ALA A 203 -6.48 11.84 21.81
C ALA A 203 -7.65 12.24 20.89
N GLY A 204 -7.37 12.60 19.64
CA GLY A 204 -8.38 12.89 18.61
C GLY A 204 -8.92 11.66 17.89
N VAL A 205 -8.35 10.49 18.09
CA VAL A 205 -8.84 9.23 17.51
C VAL A 205 -9.85 8.59 18.47
N PRO A 206 -11.01 8.10 18.01
CA PRO A 206 -12.01 7.49 18.91
C PRO A 206 -11.49 6.35 19.78
N THR A 207 -10.53 5.55 19.29
CA THR A 207 -9.88 4.51 20.08
C THR A 207 -8.92 5.07 21.14
N GLY A 208 -8.59 6.36 21.12
CA GLY A 208 -7.64 7.00 22.02
C GLY A 208 -6.17 6.64 21.78
N THR A 209 -5.87 5.90 20.70
CA THR A 209 -4.52 5.42 20.37
C THR A 209 -4.20 5.62 18.89
N LEU A 210 -2.92 5.66 18.57
CA LEU A 210 -2.45 5.57 17.18
C LEU A 210 -2.37 4.11 16.75
N GLY A 211 -2.61 3.84 15.46
CA GLY A 211 -2.47 2.51 14.89
C GLY A 211 -1.01 2.05 14.86
N ASP A 212 -0.80 0.76 15.07
CA ASP A 212 0.50 0.11 14.95
C ASP A 212 0.71 -0.34 13.49
N PRO A 213 1.89 -0.07 12.87
CA PRO A 213 2.19 -0.52 11.51
C PRO A 213 2.21 -2.05 11.33
N ASP A 214 2.60 -2.81 12.33
CA ASP A 214 2.61 -4.27 12.24
C ASP A 214 1.19 -4.85 12.34
N ASP A 215 0.30 -4.28 13.16
CA ASP A 215 -1.12 -4.63 13.17
C ASP A 215 -1.81 -4.31 11.84
N PHE A 216 -1.48 -3.15 11.25
CA PHE A 216 -1.93 -2.81 9.91
C PHE A 216 -1.45 -3.83 8.87
N GLY A 217 -0.20 -4.28 8.99
CA GLY A 217 0.38 -5.32 8.14
C GLY A 217 -0.37 -6.64 8.22
N ARG A 218 -0.83 -7.06 9.40
CA ARG A 218 -1.65 -8.28 9.57
C ARG A 218 -2.99 -8.19 8.84
N ILE A 219 -3.61 -7.00 8.80
CA ILE A 219 -4.84 -6.77 8.01
C ILE A 219 -4.53 -6.90 6.52
N ALA A 220 -3.41 -6.36 6.04
CA ALA A 220 -2.98 -6.53 4.66
C ALA A 220 -2.73 -8.00 4.29
N ALA A 221 -2.05 -8.77 5.17
CA ALA A 221 -1.83 -10.19 4.98
C ALA A 221 -3.16 -10.97 4.94
N PHE A 222 -4.12 -10.64 5.80
CA PHE A 222 -5.46 -11.23 5.75
C PHE A 222 -6.14 -10.98 4.39
N LEU A 223 -6.09 -9.76 3.86
CA LEU A 223 -6.67 -9.46 2.55
C LEU A 223 -5.98 -10.19 1.39
N CYS A 224 -4.72 -10.58 1.56
CA CYS A 224 -3.98 -11.41 0.62
C CYS A 224 -4.27 -12.91 0.76
N SER A 225 -4.96 -13.34 1.81
CA SER A 225 -5.20 -14.75 2.14
C SER A 225 -6.21 -15.43 1.21
N ASP A 226 -6.23 -16.76 1.28
CA ASP A 226 -7.27 -17.56 0.63
C ASP A 226 -8.64 -17.37 1.32
N SER A 227 -8.66 -17.05 2.60
CA SER A 227 -9.89 -16.75 3.35
C SER A 227 -10.57 -15.47 2.86
N ALA A 228 -9.81 -14.52 2.31
CA ALA A 228 -10.31 -13.26 1.76
C ALA A 228 -10.68 -13.33 0.26
N ARG A 229 -10.69 -14.51 -0.37
CA ARG A 229 -10.93 -14.65 -1.82
C ARG A 229 -12.27 -14.09 -2.32
N PHE A 230 -13.23 -13.88 -1.43
CA PHE A 230 -14.54 -13.28 -1.76
C PHE A 230 -14.60 -11.78 -1.44
N LEU A 231 -13.50 -11.19 -0.95
CA LEU A 231 -13.35 -9.76 -0.73
C LEU A 231 -12.61 -9.14 -1.92
N THR A 232 -13.31 -8.40 -2.77
CA THR A 232 -12.70 -7.67 -3.89
C THR A 232 -13.46 -6.37 -4.17
N GLY A 233 -12.76 -5.35 -4.65
CA GLY A 233 -13.32 -4.03 -4.94
C GLY A 233 -13.75 -3.28 -3.68
N THR A 234 -13.19 -3.62 -2.53
CA THR A 234 -13.49 -2.94 -1.26
C THR A 234 -12.33 -2.00 -0.84
N ALA A 235 -12.70 -0.98 -0.09
CA ALA A 235 -11.79 -0.01 0.51
C ALA A 235 -12.03 -0.03 2.03
N ILE A 236 -11.12 -0.64 2.79
CA ILE A 236 -11.28 -0.91 4.22
C ILE A 236 -10.61 0.18 5.04
N PRO A 237 -11.34 0.94 5.87
CA PRO A 237 -10.73 1.86 6.81
C PRO A 237 -10.06 1.08 7.96
N VAL A 238 -8.83 1.51 8.28
CA VAL A 238 -8.06 1.07 9.45
C VAL A 238 -7.61 2.36 10.13
N ASP A 239 -8.53 2.98 10.86
CA ASP A 239 -8.43 4.38 11.26
C ASP A 239 -8.83 4.64 12.71
N GLY A 240 -9.08 3.60 13.49
CA GLY A 240 -9.49 3.73 14.89
C GLY A 240 -10.87 4.41 15.06
N GLY A 241 -11.70 4.40 14.01
CA GLY A 241 -13.01 5.03 13.98
C GLY A 241 -12.98 6.53 13.65
N ALA A 242 -11.89 7.04 13.08
CA ALA A 242 -11.72 8.47 12.81
C ALA A 242 -12.64 9.00 11.69
N CYS A 243 -13.04 8.18 10.73
CA CYS A 243 -14.06 8.55 9.74
C CYS A 243 -15.45 8.56 10.34
N HIS A 244 -16.20 9.65 10.17
CA HIS A 244 -17.52 9.85 10.78
C HIS A 244 -18.69 9.41 9.88
N GLY A 245 -18.47 9.27 8.59
CA GLY A 245 -19.50 8.88 7.63
C GLY A 245 -19.89 7.41 7.73
N LEU A 246 -21.15 7.09 7.37
CA LEU A 246 -21.55 5.72 7.11
C LEU A 246 -20.78 5.18 5.88
N GLN A 247 -20.45 3.89 5.91
CA GLN A 247 -19.60 3.23 4.91
C GLN A 247 -20.35 2.90 3.62
#